data_6c31ba5e5b92f9432d753f71936d555c
#
_entry.id   6c31ba5e5b92f9432d753f71936d555c
#
_cell.length_a   1.000
_cell.length_b   1.000
_cell.length_c   1.000
_cell.angle_alpha   90.00
_cell.angle_beta   90.00
_cell.angle_gamma   90.00
#
_symmetry.space_group_name_H-M   'P 1'
#
loop_
_entity.id
_entity.type
_entity.pdbx_description
1 polymer ?
#
loop_
_entity_poly.entity_id
_entity_poly.type
_entity_poly.pdbx_seq_one_letter_code
_entity_poly.pdbx_strand_id
1 'polypeptide(L)'
;MKTSKKAERTKEIIGICLDCFVEKGLTVTTTTDLCNANNLQNGGIYYYFDTKKEIVLACAEEAISRIEQGAFSIALEDIKDVANMMNHLGTLADELSPVMRFLVSVCVSQEYGNKVKSYLVQLAGRYPYYTKKIAEILGCTAAEVEPYVHLSILALNNYMIFNERVLFLPQIEAAKKGLMQLAKRKE
;
A
#
# COMPACT_ATOMS: atom_id res chain seq x y z
N MET A 1 19.38 4.47 26.08
CA MET A 1 19.25 5.76 25.38
C MET A 1 19.93 5.84 24.01
N LYS A 2 21.19 5.39 23.81
CA LYS A 2 21.84 5.44 22.48
C LYS A 2 21.18 4.53 21.40
N THR A 3 20.67 3.36 21.78
CA THR A 3 20.03 2.39 20.87
C THR A 3 18.71 2.93 20.28
N SER A 4 17.93 3.68 21.06
CA SER A 4 16.68 4.32 20.61
C SER A 4 16.94 5.34 19.49
N LYS A 5 17.91 6.24 19.68
CA LYS A 5 18.25 7.27 18.69
C LYS A 5 18.75 6.70 17.35
N LYS A 6 19.54 5.60 17.39
CA LYS A 6 19.98 4.94 16.15
C LYS A 6 18.79 4.31 15.42
N ALA A 7 17.87 3.65 16.13
CA ALA A 7 16.68 3.03 15.54
C ALA A 7 15.75 4.08 14.91
N GLU A 8 15.51 5.20 15.59
CA GLU A 8 14.71 6.31 15.05
C GLU A 8 15.34 6.88 13.77
N ARG A 9 16.67 7.12 13.79
CA ARG A 9 17.38 7.62 12.61
C ARG A 9 17.36 6.61 11.47
N THR A 10 17.48 5.30 11.75
CA THR A 10 17.38 4.25 10.72
C THR A 10 16.00 4.27 10.07
N LYS A 11 14.94 4.42 10.84
CA LYS A 11 13.56 4.51 10.31
C LYS A 11 13.38 5.74 9.40
N GLU A 12 13.91 6.88 9.81
CA GLU A 12 13.89 8.10 9.00
C GLU A 12 14.65 7.90 7.68
N ILE A 13 15.84 7.30 7.72
CA ILE A 13 16.65 6.98 6.55
C ILE A 13 15.87 6.06 5.59
N ILE A 14 15.19 5.03 6.09
CA ILE A 14 14.38 4.12 5.28
C ILE A 14 13.29 4.90 4.54
N GLY A 15 12.57 5.80 5.22
CA GLY A 15 11.54 6.63 4.61
C GLY A 15 12.09 7.48 3.45
N ILE A 16 13.21 8.18 3.67
CA ILE A 16 13.87 9.02 2.66
C ILE A 16 14.41 8.15 1.50
N CYS A 17 14.97 6.97 1.78
CA CYS A 17 15.42 6.04 0.74
C CYS A 17 14.24 5.54 -0.11
N LEU A 18 13.10 5.21 0.51
CA LEU A 18 11.90 4.81 -0.21
C LEU A 18 11.44 5.92 -1.15
N ASP A 19 11.37 7.16 -0.68
CA ASP A 19 10.97 8.31 -1.50
C ASP A 19 11.94 8.51 -2.68
N CYS A 20 13.24 8.33 -2.46
CA CYS A 20 14.24 8.35 -3.53
C CYS A 20 14.05 7.23 -4.56
N PHE A 21 13.74 6.01 -4.13
CA PHE A 21 13.43 4.90 -5.05
C PHE A 21 12.12 5.12 -5.80
N VAL A 22 11.13 5.70 -5.17
CA VAL A 22 9.84 6.05 -5.79
C VAL A 22 10.05 7.10 -6.88
N GLU A 23 10.85 8.12 -6.63
CA GLU A 23 11.11 9.21 -7.56
C GLU A 23 11.98 8.77 -8.76
N LYS A 24 13.09 8.09 -8.49
CA LYS A 24 14.10 7.76 -9.51
C LYS A 24 13.89 6.38 -10.15
N GLY A 25 13.25 5.46 -9.44
CA GLY A 25 13.12 4.05 -9.83
C GLY A 25 14.16 3.13 -9.20
N LEU A 26 13.77 1.86 -8.99
CA LEU A 26 14.55 0.86 -8.27
C LEU A 26 15.94 0.60 -8.91
N THR A 27 15.99 0.48 -10.23
CA THR A 27 17.21 0.07 -10.96
C THR A 27 18.21 1.21 -11.15
N VAL A 28 17.73 2.44 -11.26
CA VAL A 28 18.56 3.63 -11.56
C VAL A 28 19.14 4.25 -10.29
N THR A 29 18.45 4.12 -9.16
CA THR A 29 18.87 4.70 -7.88
C THR A 29 20.18 4.07 -7.41
N THR A 30 21.20 4.89 -7.22
CA THR A 30 22.51 4.50 -6.72
C THR A 30 22.61 4.70 -5.21
N THR A 31 23.60 4.06 -4.56
CA THR A 31 23.88 4.31 -3.14
C THR A 31 24.36 5.76 -2.87
N THR A 32 24.98 6.39 -3.85
CA THR A 32 25.32 7.82 -3.80
C THR A 32 24.05 8.68 -3.75
N ASP A 33 23.03 8.36 -4.55
CA ASP A 33 21.75 9.07 -4.50
C ASP A 33 21.12 8.94 -3.11
N LEU A 34 21.13 7.73 -2.54
CA LEU A 34 20.58 7.48 -1.20
C LEU A 34 21.35 8.24 -0.11
N CYS A 35 22.69 8.32 -0.22
CA CYS A 35 23.50 9.14 0.70
C CYS A 35 23.14 10.61 0.59
N ASN A 36 23.06 11.14 -0.64
CA ASN A 36 22.75 12.55 -0.89
C ASN A 36 21.36 12.93 -0.36
N ALA A 37 20.34 12.08 -0.63
CA ALA A 37 18.98 12.30 -0.14
C ALA A 37 18.90 12.35 1.40
N ASN A 38 19.78 11.61 2.08
CA ASN A 38 19.84 11.54 3.54
C ASN A 38 20.83 12.53 4.19
N ASN A 39 21.46 13.42 3.41
CA ASN A 39 22.53 14.31 3.86
C ASN A 39 23.71 13.54 4.50
N LEU A 40 24.04 12.38 3.97
CA LEU A 40 25.16 11.54 4.39
C LEU A 40 26.35 11.72 3.43
N GLN A 41 27.55 11.58 3.96
CA GLN A 41 28.75 11.46 3.11
C GLN A 41 28.70 10.19 2.29
N ASN A 42 29.43 10.13 1.17
CA ASN A 42 29.55 8.93 0.35
C ASN A 42 29.93 7.72 1.21
N GLY A 43 29.14 6.65 1.07
CA GLY A 43 29.30 5.44 1.86
C GLY A 43 28.71 5.52 3.27
N GLY A 44 28.24 6.68 3.74
CA GLY A 44 27.68 6.86 5.10
C GLY A 44 26.42 6.03 5.38
N ILE A 45 25.70 5.64 4.32
CA ILE A 45 24.53 4.77 4.44
C ILE A 45 24.89 3.36 4.93
N TYR A 46 26.12 2.89 4.65
CA TYR A 46 26.63 1.59 5.11
C TYR A 46 26.94 1.51 6.60
N TYR A 47 26.83 2.63 7.33
CA TYR A 47 26.78 2.60 8.79
C TYR A 47 25.47 2.02 9.33
N TYR A 48 24.40 2.06 8.52
CA TYR A 48 23.05 1.62 8.87
C TYR A 48 22.68 0.30 8.24
N PHE A 49 23.23 -0.02 7.06
CA PHE A 49 22.89 -1.20 6.23
C PHE A 49 24.16 -1.80 5.64
N ASP A 50 24.29 -3.11 5.65
CA ASP A 50 25.47 -3.79 5.10
C ASP A 50 25.49 -3.79 3.57
N THR A 51 24.30 -3.80 2.93
CA THR A 51 24.17 -3.90 1.48
C THR A 51 23.03 -3.03 0.93
N LYS A 52 23.10 -2.68 -0.38
CA LYS A 52 21.96 -2.06 -1.08
C LYS A 52 20.71 -2.96 -1.02
N LYS A 53 20.89 -4.28 -1.02
CA LYS A 53 19.80 -5.24 -0.91
C LYS A 53 19.02 -5.07 0.39
N GLU A 54 19.69 -4.89 1.52
CA GLU A 54 19.03 -4.62 2.80
C GLU A 54 18.24 -3.32 2.78
N ILE A 55 18.80 -2.27 2.16
CA ILE A 55 18.09 -1.00 2.00
C ILE A 55 16.79 -1.21 1.21
N VAL A 56 16.86 -1.89 0.06
CA VAL A 56 15.69 -2.18 -0.79
C VAL A 56 14.63 -2.97 -0.03
N LEU A 57 15.03 -4.00 0.73
CA LEU A 57 14.10 -4.81 1.52
C LEU A 57 13.46 -4.01 2.65
N ALA A 58 14.23 -3.20 3.36
CA ALA A 58 13.70 -2.31 4.41
C ALA A 58 12.72 -1.27 3.82
N CYS A 59 13.03 -0.72 2.65
CA CYS A 59 12.10 0.17 1.92
C CYS A 59 10.82 -0.57 1.46
N ALA A 60 10.92 -1.84 1.09
CA ALA A 60 9.74 -2.64 0.73
C ALA A 60 8.84 -2.91 1.96
N GLU A 61 9.42 -3.17 3.12
CA GLU A 61 8.66 -3.31 4.38
C GLU A 61 7.99 -1.98 4.78
N GLU A 62 8.67 -0.86 4.63
CA GLU A 62 8.09 0.48 4.85
C GLU A 62 6.96 0.77 3.84
N ALA A 63 7.13 0.41 2.57
CA ALA A 63 6.11 0.57 1.54
C ALA A 63 4.84 -0.23 1.89
N ILE A 64 4.98 -1.47 2.34
CA ILE A 64 3.87 -2.31 2.81
C ILE A 64 3.19 -1.66 4.01
N SER A 65 3.96 -1.16 4.98
CA SER A 65 3.43 -0.47 6.16
C SER A 65 2.63 0.77 5.77
N ARG A 66 3.09 1.59 4.82
CA ARG A 66 2.34 2.76 4.32
C ARG A 66 1.02 2.34 3.64
N ILE A 67 1.04 1.29 2.83
CA ILE A 67 -0.17 0.74 2.19
C ILE A 67 -1.15 0.22 3.24
N GLU A 68 -0.68 -0.52 4.23
CA GLU A 68 -1.51 -1.01 5.34
C GLU A 68 -2.13 0.14 6.12
N GLN A 69 -1.35 1.13 6.51
CA GLN A 69 -1.83 2.31 7.26
C GLN A 69 -2.86 3.08 6.45
N GLY A 70 -2.63 3.28 5.15
CA GLY A 70 -3.60 3.88 4.24
C GLY A 70 -4.90 3.09 4.19
N ALA A 71 -4.84 1.77 4.03
CA ALA A 71 -6.03 0.91 4.03
C ALA A 71 -6.78 0.95 5.37
N PHE A 72 -6.07 1.05 6.52
CA PHE A 72 -6.70 1.20 7.84
C PHE A 72 -7.23 2.61 8.12
N SER A 73 -6.71 3.65 7.45
CA SER A 73 -7.19 5.03 7.60
C SER A 73 -8.56 5.26 6.97
N ILE A 74 -9.02 4.34 6.13
CA ILE A 74 -10.43 4.31 5.71
C ILE A 74 -11.21 3.97 6.98
N ALA A 75 -11.62 5.03 7.69
CA ALA A 75 -12.34 4.88 8.94
C ALA A 75 -13.58 4.03 8.68
N LEU A 76 -13.67 2.89 9.36
CA LEU A 76 -14.84 2.00 9.26
C LEU A 76 -16.14 2.74 9.62
N GLU A 77 -16.03 3.89 10.27
CA GLU A 77 -17.15 4.79 10.60
C GLU A 77 -17.78 5.45 9.36
N ASP A 78 -16.98 5.70 8.29
CA ASP A 78 -17.46 6.27 7.03
C ASP A 78 -18.15 5.24 6.11
N ILE A 79 -18.10 3.95 6.44
CA ILE A 79 -18.72 2.90 5.62
C ILE A 79 -20.26 3.03 5.59
N LYS A 80 -20.87 3.72 6.54
CA LYS A 80 -22.30 4.07 6.50
C LYS A 80 -22.64 4.93 5.27
N ASP A 81 -21.68 5.73 4.81
CA ASP A 81 -21.76 6.41 3.52
C ASP A 81 -20.85 5.74 2.50
N VAL A 82 -21.39 4.72 1.83
CA VAL A 82 -20.68 3.95 0.79
C VAL A 82 -20.11 4.87 -0.30
N ALA A 83 -20.81 5.97 -0.64
CA ALA A 83 -20.35 6.89 -1.68
C ALA A 83 -19.10 7.65 -1.23
N ASN A 84 -19.08 8.12 0.01
CA ASN A 84 -17.93 8.82 0.58
C ASN A 84 -16.73 7.88 0.74
N MET A 85 -16.96 6.67 1.24
CA MET A 85 -15.92 5.63 1.31
C MET A 85 -15.26 5.37 -0.04
N MET A 86 -16.05 5.24 -1.12
CA MET A 86 -15.51 4.99 -2.46
C MET A 86 -14.72 6.17 -3.03
N ASN A 87 -15.09 7.40 -2.67
CA ASN A 87 -14.31 8.58 -3.03
C ASN A 87 -12.96 8.61 -2.27
N HIS A 88 -12.94 8.29 -0.99
CA HIS A 88 -11.73 8.15 -0.19
C HIS A 88 -10.78 7.10 -0.76
N LEU A 89 -11.30 5.94 -1.22
CA LEU A 89 -10.49 4.92 -1.87
C LEU A 89 -9.78 5.46 -3.12
N GLY A 90 -10.44 6.31 -3.91
CA GLY A 90 -9.82 6.95 -5.08
C GLY A 90 -8.66 7.86 -4.71
N THR A 91 -8.85 8.74 -3.72
CA THR A 91 -7.79 9.63 -3.22
C THR A 91 -6.61 8.83 -2.65
N LEU A 92 -6.89 7.83 -1.84
CA LEU A 92 -5.87 6.94 -1.28
C LEU A 92 -5.09 6.19 -2.36
N ALA A 93 -5.77 5.74 -3.42
CA ALA A 93 -5.11 5.08 -4.54
C ALA A 93 -4.16 6.03 -5.28
N ASP A 94 -4.53 7.30 -5.47
CA ASP A 94 -3.64 8.32 -6.04
C ASP A 94 -2.38 8.51 -5.17
N GLU A 95 -2.53 8.65 -3.87
CA GLU A 95 -1.43 8.85 -2.92
C GLU A 95 -0.50 7.64 -2.83
N LEU A 96 -1.04 6.42 -2.85
CA LEU A 96 -0.27 5.19 -2.69
C LEU A 96 0.27 4.62 -4.01
N SER A 97 -0.19 5.11 -5.16
CA SER A 97 0.23 4.65 -6.49
C SER A 97 1.76 4.58 -6.66
N PRO A 98 2.54 5.62 -6.31
CA PRO A 98 3.99 5.60 -6.47
C PRO A 98 4.65 4.52 -5.62
N VAL A 99 4.19 4.35 -4.37
CA VAL A 99 4.68 3.35 -3.42
C VAL A 99 4.33 1.93 -3.90
N MET A 100 3.11 1.72 -4.43
CA MET A 100 2.69 0.44 -4.98
C MET A 100 3.54 0.05 -6.21
N ARG A 101 3.83 0.98 -7.12
CA ARG A 101 4.69 0.72 -8.29
C ARG A 101 6.11 0.35 -7.90
N PHE A 102 6.68 1.03 -6.88
CA PHE A 102 7.96 0.62 -6.31
C PHE A 102 7.88 -0.81 -5.78
N LEU A 103 6.87 -1.14 -4.97
CA LEU A 103 6.69 -2.47 -4.40
C LEU A 103 6.56 -3.55 -5.47
N VAL A 104 5.79 -3.29 -6.53
CA VAL A 104 5.67 -4.20 -7.69
C VAL A 104 7.03 -4.40 -8.36
N SER A 105 7.80 -3.33 -8.57
CA SER A 105 9.14 -3.43 -9.17
C SER A 105 10.10 -4.30 -8.36
N VAL A 106 10.00 -4.24 -7.02
CA VAL A 106 10.75 -5.13 -6.11
C VAL A 106 10.24 -6.57 -6.23
N CYS A 107 8.91 -6.79 -6.28
CA CYS A 107 8.30 -8.12 -6.36
C CYS A 107 8.65 -8.88 -7.65
N VAL A 108 8.77 -8.20 -8.78
CA VAL A 108 9.12 -8.83 -10.06
C VAL A 108 10.64 -8.99 -10.24
N SER A 109 11.44 -8.37 -9.39
CA SER A 109 12.89 -8.52 -9.40
C SER A 109 13.30 -9.94 -9.01
N GLN A 110 14.22 -10.55 -9.76
CA GLN A 110 14.79 -11.84 -9.42
C GLN A 110 15.59 -11.80 -8.11
N GLU A 111 16.20 -10.67 -7.80
CA GLU A 111 17.06 -10.50 -6.63
C GLU A 111 16.29 -10.36 -5.31
N TYR A 112 15.15 -9.64 -5.33
CA TYR A 112 14.42 -9.23 -4.12
C TYR A 112 13.08 -9.93 -3.97
N GLY A 113 12.43 -10.31 -5.07
CA GLY A 113 11.02 -10.66 -5.15
C GLY A 113 10.56 -11.78 -4.21
N ASN A 114 11.36 -12.81 -4.00
CA ASN A 114 10.95 -13.95 -3.18
C ASN A 114 10.70 -13.58 -1.71
N LYS A 115 11.43 -12.60 -1.16
CA LYS A 115 11.20 -12.14 0.22
C LYS A 115 9.94 -11.29 0.33
N VAL A 116 9.71 -10.41 -0.65
CA VAL A 116 8.61 -9.43 -0.59
C VAL A 116 7.25 -10.07 -0.91
N LYS A 117 7.19 -11.07 -1.79
CA LYS A 117 5.95 -11.82 -2.09
C LYS A 117 5.27 -12.40 -0.86
N SER A 118 6.03 -12.89 0.12
CA SER A 118 5.47 -13.45 1.35
C SER A 118 4.69 -12.40 2.16
N TYR A 119 5.16 -11.17 2.22
CA TYR A 119 4.45 -10.06 2.89
C TYR A 119 3.16 -9.67 2.16
N LEU A 120 3.17 -9.67 0.82
CA LEU A 120 1.96 -9.41 0.04
C LEU A 120 0.89 -10.48 0.24
N VAL A 121 1.30 -11.74 0.35
CA VAL A 121 0.37 -12.85 0.67
C VAL A 121 -0.24 -12.67 2.06
N GLN A 122 0.56 -12.24 3.05
CA GLN A 122 0.05 -11.93 4.39
C GLN A 122 -0.93 -10.75 4.37
N LEU A 123 -0.64 -9.70 3.60
CA LEU A 123 -1.53 -8.56 3.43
C LEU A 123 -2.87 -8.99 2.80
N ALA A 124 -2.83 -9.83 1.76
CA ALA A 124 -4.02 -10.40 1.15
C ALA A 124 -4.85 -11.25 2.14
N GLY A 125 -4.20 -11.93 3.07
CA GLY A 125 -4.88 -12.70 4.13
C GLY A 125 -5.74 -11.87 5.07
N ARG A 126 -5.66 -10.52 5.04
CA ARG A 126 -6.51 -9.61 5.83
C ARG A 126 -7.83 -9.25 5.17
N TYR A 127 -8.02 -9.54 3.89
CA TYR A 127 -9.26 -9.23 3.16
C TYR A 127 -10.54 -9.77 3.82
N PRO A 128 -10.58 -11.01 4.36
CA PRO A 128 -11.75 -11.53 5.08
C PRO A 128 -12.14 -10.68 6.29
N TYR A 129 -11.19 -10.04 6.96
CA TYR A 129 -11.48 -9.13 8.06
C TYR A 129 -12.29 -7.91 7.59
N TYR A 130 -11.88 -7.26 6.50
CA TYR A 130 -12.61 -6.12 5.94
C TYR A 130 -13.98 -6.51 5.43
N THR A 131 -14.08 -7.63 4.72
CA THR A 131 -15.36 -8.19 4.24
C THR A 131 -16.33 -8.38 5.40
N LYS A 132 -15.88 -8.99 6.51
CA LYS A 132 -16.70 -9.19 7.70
C LYS A 132 -17.14 -7.87 8.33
N LYS A 133 -16.24 -6.89 8.46
CA LYS A 133 -16.55 -5.58 9.02
C LYS A 133 -17.57 -4.80 8.20
N ILE A 134 -17.41 -4.79 6.88
CA ILE A 134 -18.37 -4.15 5.98
C ILE A 134 -19.74 -4.85 6.08
N ALA A 135 -19.78 -6.17 6.12
CA ALA A 135 -21.00 -6.94 6.30
C ALA A 135 -21.73 -6.62 7.62
N GLU A 136 -20.98 -6.52 8.73
CA GLU A 136 -21.52 -6.12 10.05
C GLU A 136 -22.18 -4.74 9.98
N ILE A 137 -21.53 -3.76 9.34
CA ILE A 137 -22.03 -2.38 9.23
C ILE A 137 -23.26 -2.30 8.33
N LEU A 138 -23.23 -2.99 7.18
CA LEU A 138 -24.34 -3.04 6.26
C LEU A 138 -25.48 -3.98 6.71
N GLY A 139 -25.22 -4.81 7.73
CA GLY A 139 -26.16 -5.78 8.30
C GLY A 139 -26.58 -6.88 7.34
N CYS A 140 -25.66 -7.33 6.53
CA CYS A 140 -25.80 -8.45 5.61
C CYS A 140 -24.74 -9.51 5.90
N THR A 141 -24.69 -10.56 5.09
CA THR A 141 -23.70 -11.62 5.26
C THR A 141 -22.37 -11.26 4.58
N ALA A 142 -21.25 -11.81 5.06
CA ALA A 142 -19.95 -11.65 4.42
C ALA A 142 -19.96 -12.13 2.97
N ALA A 143 -20.67 -13.21 2.66
CA ALA A 143 -20.80 -13.76 1.31
C ALA A 143 -21.50 -12.79 0.32
N GLU A 144 -22.42 -11.96 0.79
CA GLU A 144 -23.08 -10.94 -0.05
C GLU A 144 -22.15 -9.76 -0.35
N VAL A 145 -21.26 -9.41 0.57
CA VAL A 145 -20.31 -8.27 0.45
C VAL A 145 -19.04 -8.65 -0.32
N GLU A 146 -18.57 -9.87 -0.16
CA GLU A 146 -17.28 -10.36 -0.65
C GLU A 146 -17.00 -10.04 -2.13
N PRO A 147 -17.93 -10.23 -3.10
CA PRO A 147 -17.67 -9.92 -4.49
C PRO A 147 -17.35 -8.45 -4.72
N TYR A 148 -18.01 -7.54 -4.02
CA TYR A 148 -17.81 -6.10 -4.15
C TYR A 148 -16.51 -5.62 -3.50
N VAL A 149 -16.13 -6.22 -2.38
CA VAL A 149 -14.84 -5.95 -1.73
C VAL A 149 -13.71 -6.41 -2.64
N HIS A 150 -13.76 -7.63 -3.17
CA HIS A 150 -12.76 -8.15 -4.10
C HIS A 150 -12.67 -7.30 -5.37
N LEU A 151 -13.81 -6.89 -5.94
CA LEU A 151 -13.84 -6.02 -7.11
C LEU A 151 -13.18 -4.66 -6.82
N SER A 152 -13.45 -4.07 -5.66
CA SER A 152 -12.84 -2.81 -5.23
C SER A 152 -11.33 -2.94 -5.06
N ILE A 153 -10.85 -4.00 -4.41
CA ILE A 153 -9.42 -4.25 -4.19
C ILE A 153 -8.70 -4.48 -5.53
N LEU A 154 -9.29 -5.27 -6.43
CA LEU A 154 -8.73 -5.52 -7.75
C LEU A 154 -8.63 -4.23 -8.58
N ALA A 155 -9.69 -3.43 -8.56
CA ALA A 155 -9.73 -2.14 -9.24
C ALA A 155 -8.66 -1.17 -8.71
N LEU A 156 -8.53 -1.07 -7.37
CA LEU A 156 -7.51 -0.25 -6.71
C LEU A 156 -6.10 -0.69 -7.08
N ASN A 157 -5.82 -2.00 -7.02
CA ASN A 157 -4.51 -2.55 -7.37
C ASN A 157 -4.16 -2.26 -8.84
N ASN A 158 -5.10 -2.48 -9.77
CA ASN A 158 -4.89 -2.18 -11.18
C ASN A 158 -4.60 -0.69 -11.40
N TYR A 159 -5.38 0.18 -10.76
CA TYR A 159 -5.17 1.62 -10.86
C TYR A 159 -3.82 2.05 -10.28
N MET A 160 -3.47 1.61 -9.09
CA MET A 160 -2.19 1.95 -8.45
C MET A 160 -0.98 1.47 -9.26
N ILE A 161 -1.09 0.32 -9.95
CA ILE A 161 0.00 -0.22 -10.77
C ILE A 161 0.12 0.51 -12.10
N PHE A 162 -1.00 0.65 -12.83
CA PHE A 162 -1.01 1.13 -14.22
C PHE A 162 -1.30 2.62 -14.35
N ASN A 163 -1.83 3.27 -13.31
CA ASN A 163 -2.26 4.68 -13.29
C ASN A 163 -3.31 5.01 -14.37
N GLU A 164 -4.15 4.03 -14.73
CA GLU A 164 -5.15 4.16 -15.78
C GLU A 164 -6.57 4.13 -15.19
N ARG A 165 -7.24 5.27 -15.21
CA ARG A 165 -8.60 5.43 -14.64
C ARG A 165 -9.63 4.54 -15.32
N VAL A 166 -9.44 4.20 -16.60
CA VAL A 166 -10.31 3.28 -17.34
C VAL A 166 -10.34 1.87 -16.72
N LEU A 167 -9.27 1.46 -16.04
CA LEU A 167 -9.19 0.17 -15.33
C LEU A 167 -9.76 0.23 -13.91
N PHE A 168 -10.15 1.40 -13.45
CA PHE A 168 -10.59 1.62 -12.07
C PHE A 168 -12.06 2.05 -11.99
N LEU A 169 -12.46 3.09 -12.72
CA LEU A 169 -13.77 3.73 -12.55
C LEU A 169 -14.95 2.78 -12.76
N PRO A 170 -15.04 1.95 -13.83
CA PRO A 170 -16.18 1.07 -14.03
C PRO A 170 -16.35 0.03 -12.93
N GLN A 171 -15.23 -0.52 -12.43
CA GLN A 171 -15.22 -1.54 -11.38
C GLN A 171 -15.63 -0.95 -10.02
N ILE A 172 -15.11 0.22 -9.68
CA ILE A 172 -15.46 0.92 -8.45
C ILE A 172 -16.93 1.35 -8.46
N GLU A 173 -17.45 1.86 -9.58
CA GLU A 173 -18.86 2.21 -9.68
C GLU A 173 -19.78 0.96 -9.60
N ALA A 174 -19.37 -0.17 -10.16
CA ALA A 174 -20.09 -1.43 -10.01
C ALA A 174 -20.10 -1.92 -8.55
N ALA A 175 -18.96 -1.88 -7.88
CA ALA A 175 -18.85 -2.25 -6.46
C ALA A 175 -19.68 -1.32 -5.58
N LYS A 176 -19.59 0.00 -5.78
CA LYS A 176 -20.38 1.02 -5.10
C LYS A 176 -21.87 0.75 -5.23
N LYS A 177 -22.36 0.56 -6.47
CA LYS A 177 -23.76 0.27 -6.75
C LYS A 177 -24.25 -0.97 -6.03
N GLY A 178 -23.45 -2.04 -6.02
CA GLY A 178 -23.78 -3.28 -5.33
C GLY A 178 -23.86 -3.11 -3.81
N LEU A 179 -22.86 -2.46 -3.18
CA LEU A 179 -22.87 -2.20 -1.74
C LEU A 179 -24.02 -1.27 -1.32
N MET A 180 -24.35 -0.26 -2.12
CA MET A 180 -25.50 0.61 -1.86
C MET A 180 -26.83 -0.14 -1.97
N GLN A 181 -26.94 -1.12 -2.85
CA GLN A 181 -28.14 -1.96 -2.93
C GLN A 181 -28.29 -2.87 -1.69
N LEU A 182 -27.18 -3.39 -1.16
CA LEU A 182 -27.20 -4.16 0.09
C LEU A 182 -27.61 -3.29 1.28
N ALA A 183 -27.08 -2.07 1.38
CA ALA A 183 -27.42 -1.12 2.44
C ALA A 183 -28.93 -0.79 2.47
N LYS A 184 -29.56 -0.59 1.29
CA LYS A 184 -30.99 -0.24 1.17
C LYS A 184 -31.97 -1.37 1.52
N ARG A 185 -31.53 -2.63 1.55
CA ARG A 185 -32.41 -3.76 1.94
C ARG A 185 -32.76 -3.78 3.42
N LYS A 186 -32.16 -2.89 4.21
CA LYS A 186 -32.32 -2.79 5.65
C LYS A 186 -33.31 -1.71 6.10
N GLU A 187 -33.65 -0.79 5.20
CA GLU A 187 -34.70 0.21 5.40
C GLU A 187 -36.08 -0.37 5.03
#